data_52c0174c7281a8a18069116911aa9d01
#
_entry.id   52c0174c7281a8a18069116911aa9d01
#
_cell.length_a   1.000
_cell.length_b   1.000
_cell.length_c   1.000
_cell.angle_alpha   90.00
_cell.angle_beta   90.00
_cell.angle_gamma   90.00
#
_symmetry.space_group_name_H-M   'P 1'
#
loop_
_entity.id
_entity.type
_entity.pdbx_description
1 polymer ?
#
loop_
_entity_poly.entity_id
_entity_poly.type
_entity_poly.pdbx_seq_one_letter_code
_entity_poly.pdbx_strand_id
1 'polypeptide(L)'
;MLTKINYPVGIMKKIDRRKAIKNLTIGLGGATLLSSPLSGFAHTKNNSKTIPSREFGNPNIENPVTVITLGAGGRGNVYGNYGIQFPKELDIVGVAEPISIRNERYTKKHNISEENRFDTWEHVFDRPKFADAVIISTPDNLHYGPCMKALEMGYDVLLEKPIAPSEKECLDILNLANKTGRIVAVCHVLRYAPYFIKLREMIQSGSVGKLISIQHLEPIEHIHMSHSYVRGNWHNSKETTPIILAKSCHDLDILRWMIGKPCKSIAAYGSLKWFKKENAPEGSTNRCSDGCAVEATCPYSALKIYNDPDGWSSVFDLPDDTSKHKEYILEQLKTTNYGRCVYKMENDQPDHYVTSMEFEDEITANFSMEAFTSYHGRRTRIMGSHGDITGDMTEFTHTEFLTGKVTKWDVTIDENKNSGYQGSGHGGGDWGLVTDWINAVKKQDPNLLTSTIDASVESHIMGFMAEKSRETNQIIPIQLK
;
A
#
# COMPACT_ATOMS: atom_id res chain seq x y z
N MET A 1 40.29 9.95 -42.70
CA MET A 1 39.74 11.26 -43.13
C MET A 1 38.49 11.52 -42.31
N LEU A 2 38.60 12.33 -41.27
CA LEU A 2 37.49 12.70 -40.39
C LEU A 2 37.22 14.19 -40.68
N THR A 3 36.11 14.48 -41.33
CA THR A 3 35.66 15.86 -41.61
C THR A 3 35.00 16.41 -40.35
N LYS A 4 35.63 17.48 -39.80
CA LYS A 4 35.04 18.28 -38.71
C LYS A 4 33.95 19.19 -39.31
N ILE A 5 32.74 19.12 -38.79
CA ILE A 5 31.67 20.06 -39.06
C ILE A 5 31.72 21.14 -37.98
N ASN A 6 32.05 22.38 -38.37
CA ASN A 6 32.00 23.57 -37.52
C ASN A 6 30.59 24.16 -37.57
N TYR A 7 29.94 24.35 -36.40
CA TYR A 7 28.75 25.19 -36.28
C TYR A 7 29.13 26.63 -35.86
N PRO A 8 28.54 27.65 -36.43
CA PRO A 8 28.82 29.02 -36.05
C PRO A 8 28.10 29.39 -34.74
N VAL A 9 28.85 29.98 -33.81
CA VAL A 9 28.33 30.52 -32.53
C VAL A 9 27.62 31.83 -32.83
N GLY A 10 26.27 31.77 -32.84
CA GLY A 10 25.43 32.97 -32.93
C GLY A 10 25.36 33.68 -31.59
N ILE A 11 25.76 34.94 -31.59
CA ILE A 11 25.71 35.85 -30.43
C ILE A 11 24.26 36.16 -30.10
N MET A 12 23.74 35.61 -28.99
CA MET A 12 22.42 35.97 -28.42
C MET A 12 22.51 37.40 -27.82
N LYS A 13 21.86 38.39 -28.45
CA LYS A 13 21.61 39.69 -27.84
C LYS A 13 20.65 39.54 -26.66
N LYS A 14 21.06 40.02 -25.48
CA LYS A 14 20.20 40.15 -24.30
C LYS A 14 19.00 41.04 -24.62
N ILE A 15 17.80 40.49 -24.56
CA ILE A 15 16.54 41.22 -24.64
C ILE A 15 16.28 41.86 -23.26
N ASP A 16 16.23 43.20 -23.25
CA ASP A 16 15.92 43.97 -22.06
C ASP A 16 14.42 43.86 -21.71
N ARG A 17 14.13 43.16 -20.65
CA ARG A 17 12.77 42.90 -20.17
C ARG A 17 11.94 44.15 -19.88
N ARG A 18 12.56 45.31 -19.65
CA ARG A 18 11.86 46.59 -19.40
C ARG A 18 11.26 47.21 -20.65
N LYS A 19 11.73 46.87 -21.84
CA LYS A 19 11.18 47.40 -23.11
C LYS A 19 9.96 46.61 -23.60
N ALA A 20 9.78 45.38 -23.22
CA ALA A 20 8.63 44.55 -23.63
C ALA A 20 7.32 44.97 -22.93
N ILE A 21 7.38 45.55 -21.75
CA ILE A 21 6.20 45.93 -20.95
C ILE A 21 5.58 47.26 -21.37
N LYS A 22 6.31 48.14 -22.06
CA LYS A 22 5.81 49.46 -22.48
C LYS A 22 4.92 49.45 -23.71
N ASN A 23 4.84 48.40 -24.48
CA ASN A 23 4.08 48.32 -25.72
C ASN A 23 2.69 47.64 -25.60
N LEU A 24 2.23 47.34 -24.37
CA LEU A 24 0.95 46.65 -24.13
C LEU A 24 -0.17 47.55 -23.57
N THR A 25 0.03 48.89 -23.54
CA THR A 25 -0.92 49.84 -22.95
C THR A 25 -1.50 50.84 -23.93
N ILE A 26 -1.81 50.46 -25.17
CA ILE A 26 -2.69 51.28 -26.02
C ILE A 26 -3.62 50.34 -26.79
N GLY A 27 -4.88 50.27 -26.36
CA GLY A 27 -5.94 49.53 -27.06
C GLY A 27 -7.18 49.26 -26.21
N LEU A 28 -7.74 50.30 -25.57
CA LEU A 28 -9.07 50.26 -24.98
C LEU A 28 -10.01 51.11 -25.83
N GLY A 29 -10.88 50.44 -26.57
CA GLY A 29 -12.00 51.06 -27.27
C GLY A 29 -13.22 50.13 -27.20
N GLY A 30 -14.23 50.60 -26.54
CA GLY A 30 -15.53 50.11 -26.14
C GLY A 30 -16.24 49.08 -27.01
N ALA A 31 -16.98 48.19 -26.34
CA ALA A 31 -18.17 47.51 -26.84
C ALA A 31 -19.11 47.20 -25.70
N THR A 32 -20.34 47.59 -25.92
CA THR A 32 -21.54 47.61 -25.09
C THR A 32 -21.99 46.23 -24.62
N LEU A 33 -22.49 46.20 -23.39
CA LEU A 33 -23.20 45.11 -22.74
C LEU A 33 -24.48 44.72 -23.48
N LEU A 34 -24.61 43.45 -23.84
CA LEU A 34 -25.89 42.78 -24.09
C LEU A 34 -26.03 41.66 -23.06
N SER A 35 -26.97 41.85 -22.16
CA SER A 35 -27.40 40.87 -21.15
C SER A 35 -28.24 39.79 -21.82
N SER A 36 -27.82 38.53 -21.70
CA SER A 36 -28.63 37.33 -21.92
C SER A 36 -28.73 36.52 -20.64
N PRO A 37 -29.85 35.91 -20.29
CA PRO A 37 -30.04 35.24 -19.03
C PRO A 37 -29.32 33.90 -19.03
N LEU A 38 -28.45 33.70 -18.07
CA LEU A 38 -27.82 32.40 -17.74
C LEU A 38 -28.88 31.47 -17.15
N SER A 39 -29.27 30.47 -17.94
CA SER A 39 -30.02 29.30 -17.48
C SER A 39 -29.15 28.56 -16.45
N GLY A 40 -29.77 28.28 -15.30
CA GLY A 40 -29.11 27.68 -14.15
C GLY A 40 -28.52 26.29 -14.45
N PHE A 41 -27.24 26.17 -14.30
CA PHE A 41 -26.58 24.88 -14.04
C PHE A 41 -26.82 24.54 -12.57
N ALA A 42 -27.66 23.52 -12.34
CA ALA A 42 -27.81 22.92 -11.03
C ALA A 42 -26.44 22.41 -10.56
N HIS A 43 -25.85 23.07 -9.57
CA HIS A 43 -24.74 22.55 -8.81
C HIS A 43 -25.21 21.27 -8.11
N THR A 44 -24.88 20.11 -8.65
CA THR A 44 -24.84 18.89 -7.85
C THR A 44 -23.84 19.14 -6.72
N LYS A 45 -24.37 19.25 -5.50
CA LYS A 45 -23.56 19.29 -4.29
C LYS A 45 -22.72 18.02 -4.26
N ASN A 46 -21.45 18.13 -4.69
CA ASN A 46 -20.45 17.15 -4.32
C ASN A 46 -20.38 17.17 -2.79
N ASN A 47 -20.95 16.16 -2.16
CA ASN A 47 -20.71 15.86 -0.76
C ASN A 47 -19.23 15.45 -0.62
N SER A 48 -18.33 16.43 -0.57
CA SER A 48 -16.99 16.22 -0.04
C SER A 48 -17.17 15.93 1.44
N LYS A 49 -17.29 14.65 1.79
CA LYS A 49 -17.20 14.23 3.19
C LYS A 49 -15.77 14.62 3.63
N THR A 50 -15.65 15.72 4.39
CA THR A 50 -14.47 15.98 5.20
C THR A 50 -14.26 14.74 6.05
N ILE A 51 -13.07 14.13 5.94
CA ILE A 51 -12.70 13.01 6.81
C ILE A 51 -12.67 13.60 8.22
N PRO A 52 -13.53 13.16 9.15
CA PRO A 52 -13.56 13.72 10.50
C PRO A 52 -12.20 13.50 11.17
N SER A 53 -11.77 14.43 12.04
CA SER A 53 -10.67 14.19 12.96
C SER A 53 -11.00 12.92 13.76
N ARG A 54 -10.17 11.87 13.60
CA ARG A 54 -10.43 10.55 14.19
C ARG A 54 -9.86 10.55 15.59
N GLU A 55 -10.73 10.53 16.57
CA GLU A 55 -10.37 10.20 17.95
C GLU A 55 -10.36 8.66 18.07
N PHE A 56 -9.23 8.10 18.50
CA PHE A 56 -9.13 6.70 18.90
C PHE A 56 -9.71 6.54 20.30
N GLY A 57 -10.36 5.41 20.53
CA GLY A 57 -10.98 5.14 21.81
C GLY A 57 -12.31 5.88 21.95
N ASN A 58 -13.30 5.51 21.12
CA ASN A 58 -14.65 6.08 21.24
C ASN A 58 -15.27 5.67 22.59
N PRO A 59 -15.43 6.59 23.57
CA PRO A 59 -15.96 6.27 24.89
C PRO A 59 -17.44 5.81 24.86
N ASN A 60 -18.13 5.95 23.73
CA ASN A 60 -19.56 5.61 23.58
C ASN A 60 -19.79 4.18 23.05
N ILE A 61 -18.77 3.36 22.91
CA ILE A 61 -18.94 1.94 22.52
C ILE A 61 -19.23 1.15 23.80
N GLU A 62 -20.47 0.70 23.96
CA GLU A 62 -20.89 -0.07 25.14
C GLU A 62 -20.43 -1.53 25.07
N ASN A 63 -20.35 -2.13 23.86
CA ASN A 63 -19.90 -3.51 23.65
C ASN A 63 -18.83 -3.56 22.55
N PRO A 64 -17.68 -4.25 22.73
CA PRO A 64 -16.69 -4.40 21.68
C PRO A 64 -17.22 -5.19 20.48
N VAL A 65 -16.63 -4.99 19.30
CA VAL A 65 -16.79 -5.94 18.17
C VAL A 65 -16.02 -7.18 18.49
N THR A 66 -16.69 -8.33 18.54
CA THR A 66 -16.06 -9.63 18.76
C THR A 66 -15.51 -10.20 17.46
N VAL A 67 -14.25 -10.67 17.49
CA VAL A 67 -13.51 -11.03 16.26
C VAL A 67 -12.74 -12.33 16.42
N ILE A 68 -12.70 -13.13 15.35
CA ILE A 68 -11.82 -14.29 15.21
C ILE A 68 -10.68 -13.90 14.27
N THR A 69 -9.44 -14.17 14.67
CA THR A 69 -8.25 -13.93 13.81
C THR A 69 -7.86 -15.23 13.09
N LEU A 70 -7.85 -15.18 11.75
CA LEU A 70 -7.36 -16.27 10.91
C LEU A 70 -5.95 -15.89 10.43
N GLY A 71 -4.92 -16.54 10.99
CA GLY A 71 -3.51 -16.24 10.82
C GLY A 71 -2.97 -15.27 11.88
N ALA A 72 -2.26 -15.79 12.89
CA ALA A 72 -1.66 -15.02 13.99
C ALA A 72 -0.20 -14.63 13.74
N GLY A 73 0.17 -14.43 12.47
CA GLY A 73 1.46 -13.91 12.04
C GLY A 73 1.64 -12.42 12.34
N GLY A 74 2.58 -11.77 11.66
CA GLY A 74 2.88 -10.34 11.83
C GLY A 74 1.65 -9.44 11.69
N ARG A 75 0.86 -9.64 10.62
CA ARG A 75 -0.33 -8.80 10.35
C ARG A 75 -1.46 -9.06 11.33
N GLY A 76 -1.78 -10.32 11.63
CA GLY A 76 -2.78 -10.66 12.65
C GLY A 76 -2.46 -10.04 14.01
N ASN A 77 -1.17 -10.02 14.39
CA ASN A 77 -0.72 -9.37 15.62
C ASN A 77 -0.87 -7.84 15.57
N VAL A 78 -0.65 -7.18 14.45
CA VAL A 78 -0.84 -5.72 14.32
C VAL A 78 -2.29 -5.34 14.61
N TYR A 79 -3.25 -6.07 14.03
CA TYR A 79 -4.68 -5.83 14.23
C TYR A 79 -5.16 -6.25 15.62
N GLY A 80 -4.69 -7.41 16.12
CA GLY A 80 -5.01 -7.87 17.46
C GLY A 80 -4.51 -6.91 18.56
N ASN A 81 -3.35 -6.28 18.37
CA ASN A 81 -2.83 -5.29 19.30
C ASN A 81 -3.75 -4.08 19.49
N TYR A 82 -4.55 -3.74 18.48
CA TYR A 82 -5.59 -2.72 18.63
C TYR A 82 -6.57 -3.09 19.75
N GLY A 83 -7.04 -4.35 19.80
CA GLY A 83 -7.95 -4.81 20.85
C GLY A 83 -7.33 -4.77 22.26
N ILE A 84 -6.01 -4.96 22.37
CA ILE A 84 -5.33 -4.81 23.66
C ILE A 84 -5.30 -3.34 24.10
N GLN A 85 -5.04 -2.43 23.17
CA GLN A 85 -4.98 -0.99 23.46
C GLN A 85 -6.38 -0.40 23.67
N PHE A 86 -7.39 -0.91 22.95
CA PHE A 86 -8.76 -0.41 22.97
C PHE A 86 -9.78 -1.56 23.22
N PRO A 87 -9.75 -2.20 24.41
CA PRO A 87 -10.55 -3.40 24.69
C PRO A 87 -12.06 -3.15 24.74
N LYS A 88 -12.52 -1.89 24.78
CA LYS A 88 -13.92 -1.55 24.66
C LYS A 88 -14.42 -1.51 23.21
N GLU A 89 -13.50 -1.48 22.23
CA GLU A 89 -13.83 -1.38 20.82
C GLU A 89 -13.69 -2.71 20.09
N LEU A 90 -12.66 -3.50 20.41
CA LEU A 90 -12.34 -4.76 19.75
C LEU A 90 -11.97 -5.81 20.78
N ASP A 91 -12.62 -6.98 20.69
CA ASP A 91 -12.34 -8.16 21.49
C ASP A 91 -12.01 -9.36 20.61
N ILE A 92 -10.81 -9.92 20.75
CA ILE A 92 -10.38 -11.10 20.01
C ILE A 92 -10.82 -12.35 20.77
N VAL A 93 -11.90 -12.99 20.30
CA VAL A 93 -12.54 -14.14 20.97
C VAL A 93 -12.14 -15.51 20.41
N GLY A 94 -11.38 -15.54 19.30
CA GLY A 94 -10.93 -16.79 18.70
C GLY A 94 -9.71 -16.61 17.80
N VAL A 95 -8.99 -17.70 17.55
CA VAL A 95 -7.82 -17.73 16.67
C VAL A 95 -7.75 -19.04 15.88
N ALA A 96 -7.37 -18.96 14.61
CA ALA A 96 -6.93 -20.09 13.81
C ALA A 96 -5.50 -19.84 13.29
N GLU A 97 -4.56 -20.69 13.71
CA GLU A 97 -3.14 -20.56 13.37
C GLU A 97 -2.48 -21.95 13.43
N PRO A 98 -1.93 -22.46 12.30
CA PRO A 98 -1.34 -23.80 12.24
C PRO A 98 0.01 -23.92 12.96
N ILE A 99 0.72 -22.79 13.18
CA ILE A 99 2.01 -22.81 13.88
C ILE A 99 1.79 -22.74 15.38
N SER A 100 1.99 -23.85 16.08
CA SER A 100 1.65 -24.01 17.50
C SER A 100 2.17 -22.88 18.38
N ILE A 101 3.45 -22.49 18.24
CA ILE A 101 4.03 -21.41 19.06
C ILE A 101 3.35 -20.05 18.83
N ARG A 102 2.92 -19.74 17.61
CA ARG A 102 2.17 -18.52 17.30
C ARG A 102 0.76 -18.58 17.87
N ASN A 103 0.11 -19.73 17.69
CA ASN A 103 -1.21 -19.99 18.22
C ASN A 103 -1.23 -19.83 19.76
N GLU A 104 -0.30 -20.47 20.48
CA GLU A 104 -0.16 -20.38 21.93
C GLU A 104 0.09 -18.94 22.40
N ARG A 105 1.04 -18.24 21.78
CA ARG A 105 1.35 -16.86 22.13
C ARG A 105 0.16 -15.93 21.91
N TYR A 106 -0.54 -16.10 20.78
CA TYR A 106 -1.70 -15.28 20.46
C TYR A 106 -2.88 -15.56 21.40
N THR A 107 -3.16 -16.85 21.67
CA THR A 107 -4.18 -17.31 22.64
C THR A 107 -3.93 -16.70 24.03
N LYS A 108 -2.71 -16.81 24.52
CA LYS A 108 -2.34 -16.24 25.83
C LYS A 108 -2.47 -14.74 25.87
N LYS A 109 -2.01 -14.07 24.79
CA LYS A 109 -2.00 -12.62 24.67
C LYS A 109 -3.38 -11.99 24.69
N HIS A 110 -4.38 -12.67 24.08
CA HIS A 110 -5.76 -12.21 23.97
C HIS A 110 -6.71 -12.93 24.94
N ASN A 111 -6.18 -13.79 25.80
CA ASN A 111 -6.98 -14.57 26.78
C ASN A 111 -8.10 -15.38 26.11
N ILE A 112 -7.80 -16.00 24.95
CA ILE A 112 -8.77 -16.79 24.18
C ILE A 112 -9.01 -18.13 24.88
N SER A 113 -10.29 -18.55 24.99
CA SER A 113 -10.65 -19.85 25.55
C SER A 113 -10.20 -21.02 24.65
N GLU A 114 -9.84 -22.18 25.24
CA GLU A 114 -9.36 -23.35 24.49
C GLU A 114 -10.36 -23.81 23.41
N GLU A 115 -11.65 -23.70 23.67
CA GLU A 115 -12.71 -24.06 22.71
C GLU A 115 -12.76 -23.17 21.46
N ASN A 116 -12.12 -21.98 21.50
CA ASN A 116 -12.03 -21.01 20.43
C ASN A 116 -10.63 -20.95 19.80
N ARG A 117 -9.81 -21.95 20.07
CA ARG A 117 -8.48 -22.13 19.55
C ARG A 117 -8.48 -23.21 18.47
N PHE A 118 -8.09 -22.87 17.26
CA PHE A 118 -8.14 -23.75 16.09
C PHE A 118 -6.77 -23.83 15.42
N ASP A 119 -6.47 -24.97 14.81
CA ASP A 119 -5.24 -25.17 14.02
C ASP A 119 -5.39 -24.60 12.62
N THR A 120 -6.61 -24.68 12.03
CA THR A 120 -6.88 -24.21 10.69
C THR A 120 -8.17 -23.39 10.65
N TRP A 121 -8.30 -22.56 9.63
CA TRP A 121 -9.48 -21.70 9.45
C TRP A 121 -10.76 -22.52 9.16
N GLU A 122 -10.66 -23.67 8.54
CA GLU A 122 -11.79 -24.56 8.26
C GLU A 122 -12.54 -24.93 9.55
N HIS A 123 -11.82 -25.32 10.59
CA HIS A 123 -12.41 -25.73 11.86
C HIS A 123 -13.17 -24.60 12.58
N VAL A 124 -12.86 -23.33 12.28
CA VAL A 124 -13.65 -22.19 12.80
C VAL A 124 -15.07 -22.24 12.29
N PHE A 125 -15.27 -22.69 11.05
CA PHE A 125 -16.54 -22.68 10.35
C PHE A 125 -17.31 -24.01 10.42
N ASP A 126 -16.79 -25.00 11.15
CA ASP A 126 -17.50 -26.26 11.43
C ASP A 126 -18.60 -26.11 12.49
N ARG A 127 -18.71 -24.95 13.11
CA ARG A 127 -19.70 -24.62 14.13
C ARG A 127 -20.48 -23.34 13.76
N PRO A 128 -21.63 -23.08 14.44
CA PRO A 128 -22.39 -21.84 14.22
C PRO A 128 -21.56 -20.58 14.49
N LYS A 129 -21.93 -19.48 13.84
CA LYS A 129 -21.34 -18.15 14.05
C LYS A 129 -21.30 -17.79 15.54
N PHE A 130 -20.10 -17.40 16.06
CA PHE A 130 -19.89 -17.08 17.48
C PHE A 130 -19.16 -15.75 17.72
N ALA A 131 -18.93 -14.96 16.66
CA ALA A 131 -18.36 -13.62 16.72
C ALA A 131 -19.05 -12.70 15.70
N ASP A 132 -18.83 -11.40 15.79
CA ASP A 132 -19.39 -10.43 14.85
C ASP A 132 -18.67 -10.48 13.49
N ALA A 133 -17.33 -10.61 13.54
CA ALA A 133 -16.49 -10.50 12.35
C ALA A 133 -15.26 -11.43 12.40
N VAL A 134 -14.54 -11.48 11.28
CA VAL A 134 -13.24 -12.17 11.17
C VAL A 134 -12.18 -11.24 10.60
N ILE A 135 -10.94 -11.37 11.09
CA ILE A 135 -9.73 -10.82 10.50
C ILE A 135 -9.06 -11.94 9.70
N ILE A 136 -8.85 -11.75 8.41
CA ILE A 136 -8.15 -12.69 7.55
C ILE A 136 -6.77 -12.13 7.23
N SER A 137 -5.74 -12.72 7.84
CA SER A 137 -4.33 -12.37 7.71
C SER A 137 -3.45 -13.61 7.46
N THR A 138 -4.03 -14.59 6.80
CA THR A 138 -3.35 -15.76 6.23
C THR A 138 -2.41 -15.33 5.09
N PRO A 139 -1.56 -16.20 4.53
CA PRO A 139 -0.89 -15.93 3.26
C PRO A 139 -1.89 -15.60 2.15
N ASP A 140 -1.49 -14.73 1.21
CA ASP A 140 -2.34 -14.13 0.17
C ASP A 140 -3.09 -15.17 -0.71
N ASN A 141 -2.47 -16.30 -1.02
CA ASN A 141 -3.09 -17.41 -1.74
C ASN A 141 -4.15 -18.17 -0.92
N LEU A 142 -4.28 -17.89 0.37
CA LEU A 142 -5.27 -18.49 1.28
C LEU A 142 -6.34 -17.49 1.74
N HIS A 143 -6.49 -16.34 1.08
CA HIS A 143 -7.51 -15.35 1.44
C HIS A 143 -8.91 -15.73 0.96
N TYR A 144 -9.03 -16.27 -0.25
CA TYR A 144 -10.30 -16.50 -0.93
C TYR A 144 -11.22 -17.45 -0.16
N GLY A 145 -10.74 -18.66 0.18
CA GLY A 145 -11.54 -19.68 0.84
C GLY A 145 -12.20 -19.22 2.14
N PRO A 146 -11.42 -18.79 3.15
CA PRO A 146 -11.98 -18.31 4.41
C PRO A 146 -12.84 -17.06 4.26
N CYS A 147 -12.54 -16.15 3.29
CA CYS A 147 -13.35 -14.96 3.04
C CYS A 147 -14.74 -15.34 2.52
N MET A 148 -14.81 -16.20 1.52
CA MET A 148 -16.09 -16.69 0.99
C MET A 148 -16.92 -17.38 2.09
N LYS A 149 -16.30 -18.26 2.88
CA LYS A 149 -17.00 -18.97 3.94
C LYS A 149 -17.50 -18.04 5.06
N ALA A 150 -16.68 -17.06 5.44
CA ALA A 150 -17.08 -16.05 6.43
C ALA A 150 -18.31 -15.24 5.96
N LEU A 151 -18.31 -14.79 4.70
CA LEU A 151 -19.42 -14.04 4.12
C LEU A 151 -20.70 -14.89 4.04
N GLU A 152 -20.62 -16.16 3.64
CA GLU A 152 -21.74 -17.10 3.61
C GLU A 152 -22.36 -17.30 5.00
N MET A 153 -21.54 -17.33 6.04
CA MET A 153 -21.98 -17.49 7.42
C MET A 153 -22.39 -16.17 8.10
N GLY A 154 -22.34 -15.06 7.37
CA GLY A 154 -22.80 -13.74 7.83
C GLY A 154 -21.82 -13.00 8.74
N TYR A 155 -20.52 -13.33 8.69
CA TYR A 155 -19.49 -12.51 9.31
C TYR A 155 -19.15 -11.29 8.49
N ASP A 156 -18.85 -10.18 9.15
CA ASP A 156 -18.14 -9.06 8.54
C ASP A 156 -16.64 -9.36 8.51
N VAL A 157 -15.89 -8.76 7.58
CA VAL A 157 -14.51 -9.18 7.30
C VAL A 157 -13.54 -8.00 7.28
N LEU A 158 -12.40 -8.14 7.95
CA LEU A 158 -11.18 -7.37 7.69
C LEU A 158 -10.21 -8.25 6.91
N LEU A 159 -10.00 -7.93 5.64
CA LEU A 159 -9.24 -8.76 4.70
C LEU A 159 -7.87 -8.16 4.39
N GLU A 160 -6.80 -8.91 4.69
CA GLU A 160 -5.46 -8.50 4.28
C GLU A 160 -5.33 -8.41 2.75
N LYS A 161 -4.45 -7.51 2.34
CA LYS A 161 -4.09 -7.33 0.93
C LYS A 161 -2.95 -8.32 0.52
N PRO A 162 -2.90 -8.73 -0.75
CA PRO A 162 -3.88 -8.51 -1.80
C PRO A 162 -5.15 -9.31 -1.56
N ILE A 163 -6.28 -8.87 -2.12
CA ILE A 163 -7.60 -9.48 -1.88
C ILE A 163 -7.57 -10.99 -2.18
N ALA A 164 -7.05 -11.36 -3.35
CA ALA A 164 -6.92 -12.74 -3.80
C ALA A 164 -5.91 -12.82 -4.96
N PRO A 165 -5.40 -14.03 -5.31
CA PRO A 165 -4.44 -14.22 -6.39
C PRO A 165 -4.95 -13.95 -7.80
N SER A 166 -6.27 -13.98 -8.04
CA SER A 166 -6.86 -13.80 -9.37
C SER A 166 -7.96 -12.75 -9.40
N GLU A 167 -8.14 -12.12 -10.57
CA GLU A 167 -9.23 -11.18 -10.83
C GLU A 167 -10.60 -11.80 -10.54
N LYS A 168 -10.79 -13.06 -10.97
CA LYS A 168 -12.04 -13.78 -10.73
C LYS A 168 -12.36 -13.92 -9.25
N GLU A 169 -11.41 -14.32 -8.43
CA GLU A 169 -11.61 -14.47 -6.98
C GLU A 169 -11.90 -13.12 -6.30
N CYS A 170 -11.25 -12.04 -6.73
CA CYS A 170 -11.56 -10.70 -6.25
C CYS A 170 -13.00 -10.30 -6.56
N LEU A 171 -13.48 -10.59 -7.78
CA LEU A 171 -14.86 -10.32 -8.19
C LEU A 171 -15.86 -11.23 -7.48
N ASP A 172 -15.55 -12.49 -7.24
CA ASP A 172 -16.39 -13.42 -6.49
C ASP A 172 -16.61 -12.92 -5.05
N ILE A 173 -15.54 -12.47 -4.37
CA ILE A 173 -15.63 -11.88 -3.02
C ILE A 173 -16.52 -10.62 -3.05
N LEU A 174 -16.29 -9.71 -4.00
CA LEU A 174 -17.08 -8.50 -4.16
C LEU A 174 -18.58 -8.84 -4.33
N ASN A 175 -18.88 -9.74 -5.26
CA ASN A 175 -20.25 -10.14 -5.56
C ASN A 175 -20.95 -10.78 -4.34
N LEU A 176 -20.22 -11.63 -3.59
CA LEU A 176 -20.77 -12.27 -2.40
C LEU A 176 -20.97 -11.27 -1.26
N ALA A 177 -20.02 -10.35 -1.04
CA ALA A 177 -20.16 -9.29 -0.06
C ALA A 177 -21.39 -8.44 -0.33
N ASN A 178 -21.59 -8.02 -1.58
CA ASN A 178 -22.76 -7.24 -2.01
C ASN A 178 -24.06 -8.05 -1.85
N LYS A 179 -24.07 -9.33 -2.22
CA LYS A 179 -25.23 -10.21 -2.10
C LYS A 179 -25.64 -10.45 -0.65
N THR A 180 -24.67 -10.61 0.25
CA THR A 180 -24.94 -10.90 1.67
C THR A 180 -25.12 -9.64 2.51
N GLY A 181 -24.78 -8.46 1.96
CA GLY A 181 -24.77 -7.19 2.68
C GLY A 181 -23.71 -7.14 3.80
N ARG A 182 -22.66 -7.97 3.71
CA ARG A 182 -21.60 -7.99 4.72
C ARG A 182 -20.53 -6.96 4.41
N ILE A 183 -19.95 -6.42 5.48
CA ILE A 183 -18.92 -5.38 5.40
C ILE A 183 -17.57 -6.07 5.19
N VAL A 184 -16.91 -5.74 4.09
CA VAL A 184 -15.53 -6.15 3.83
C VAL A 184 -14.64 -4.92 3.75
N ALA A 185 -13.74 -4.75 4.71
CA ALA A 185 -12.68 -3.77 4.67
C ALA A 185 -11.39 -4.42 4.18
N VAL A 186 -10.81 -3.90 3.11
CA VAL A 186 -9.51 -4.36 2.59
C VAL A 186 -8.39 -3.55 3.22
N CYS A 187 -7.30 -4.20 3.59
CA CYS A 187 -6.20 -3.59 4.33
C CYS A 187 -5.32 -2.65 3.47
N HIS A 188 -5.97 -1.71 2.75
CA HIS A 188 -5.30 -0.60 2.08
C HIS A 188 -4.98 0.53 3.08
N VAL A 189 -4.10 0.20 4.00
CA VAL A 189 -3.77 1.02 5.18
C VAL A 189 -3.25 2.42 4.85
N LEU A 190 -2.65 2.63 3.67
CA LEU A 190 -2.12 3.95 3.28
C LEU A 190 -3.19 5.01 3.10
N ARG A 191 -4.44 4.64 2.78
CA ARG A 191 -5.57 5.59 2.74
C ARG A 191 -5.84 6.24 4.10
N TYR A 192 -5.34 5.65 5.17
CA TYR A 192 -5.51 6.07 6.56
C TYR A 192 -4.28 6.79 7.13
N ALA A 193 -3.17 6.79 6.40
CA ALA A 193 -1.96 7.50 6.80
C ALA A 193 -2.16 9.02 6.64
N PRO A 194 -1.85 9.83 7.67
CA PRO A 194 -2.07 11.29 7.66
C PRO A 194 -1.49 12.00 6.46
N TYR A 195 -0.33 11.56 5.99
CA TYR A 195 0.32 12.10 4.78
C TYR A 195 -0.58 11.98 3.54
N PHE A 196 -1.11 10.80 3.24
CA PHE A 196 -1.94 10.59 2.06
C PHE A 196 -3.33 11.21 2.21
N ILE A 197 -3.88 11.23 3.42
CA ILE A 197 -5.12 11.97 3.72
C ILE A 197 -4.92 13.43 3.35
N LYS A 198 -3.81 14.04 3.80
CA LYS A 198 -3.52 15.45 3.53
C LYS A 198 -3.30 15.74 2.06
N LEU A 199 -2.57 14.89 1.34
CA LEU A 199 -2.40 15.03 -0.12
C LEU A 199 -3.76 15.02 -0.84
N ARG A 200 -4.64 14.09 -0.48
CA ARG A 200 -5.98 14.01 -1.06
C ARG A 200 -6.82 15.25 -0.76
N GLU A 201 -6.78 15.76 0.47
CA GLU A 201 -7.43 17.03 0.84
C GLU A 201 -6.95 18.19 -0.02
N MET A 202 -5.63 18.29 -0.25
CA MET A 202 -5.04 19.33 -1.10
C MET A 202 -5.53 19.24 -2.56
N ILE A 203 -5.69 18.03 -3.09
CA ILE A 203 -6.27 17.83 -4.43
C ILE A 203 -7.76 18.24 -4.41
N GLN A 204 -8.54 17.74 -3.46
CA GLN A 204 -9.99 17.96 -3.40
C GLN A 204 -10.39 19.41 -3.08
N SER A 205 -9.59 20.11 -2.30
CA SER A 205 -9.80 21.53 -2.02
C SER A 205 -9.48 22.46 -3.20
N GLY A 206 -8.87 21.91 -4.28
CA GLY A 206 -8.44 22.70 -5.43
C GLY A 206 -7.17 23.51 -5.17
N SER A 207 -6.42 23.22 -4.10
CA SER A 207 -5.16 23.91 -3.78
C SER A 207 -4.12 23.82 -4.91
N VAL A 208 -4.15 22.76 -5.72
CA VAL A 208 -3.30 22.61 -6.91
C VAL A 208 -4.03 23.00 -8.22
N GLY A 209 -5.28 23.46 -8.14
CA GLY A 209 -6.15 23.67 -9.30
C GLY A 209 -6.73 22.34 -9.81
N LYS A 210 -6.88 22.18 -11.13
CA LYS A 210 -7.26 20.89 -11.73
C LYS A 210 -6.07 19.94 -11.66
N LEU A 211 -6.30 18.73 -11.19
CA LEU A 211 -5.26 17.69 -11.21
C LEU A 211 -4.92 17.34 -12.67
N ILE A 212 -3.64 17.34 -13.01
CA ILE A 212 -3.13 17.01 -14.34
C ILE A 212 -2.44 15.66 -14.34
N SER A 213 -1.47 15.47 -13.42
CA SER A 213 -0.77 14.19 -13.34
C SER A 213 -0.19 13.91 -11.95
N ILE A 214 0.09 12.62 -11.68
CA ILE A 214 0.77 12.17 -10.46
C ILE A 214 1.97 11.29 -10.84
N GLN A 215 3.11 11.52 -10.18
CA GLN A 215 4.26 10.62 -10.21
C GLN A 215 4.45 10.00 -8.83
N HIS A 216 4.56 8.69 -8.78
CA HIS A 216 4.66 7.95 -7.54
C HIS A 216 5.75 6.90 -7.60
N LEU A 217 6.55 6.78 -6.55
CA LEU A 217 7.65 5.84 -6.44
C LEU A 217 7.53 5.06 -5.12
N GLU A 218 7.54 3.73 -5.19
CA GLU A 218 7.78 2.83 -4.07
C GLU A 218 9.24 2.38 -4.07
N PRO A 219 10.11 2.96 -3.27
CA PRO A 219 11.48 2.49 -3.07
C PRO A 219 11.43 1.35 -2.05
N ILE A 220 11.34 0.09 -2.53
CA ILE A 220 11.26 -1.08 -1.65
C ILE A 220 12.50 -1.17 -0.76
N GLU A 221 13.66 -0.74 -1.25
CA GLU A 221 14.97 -0.87 -0.62
C GLU A 221 15.56 -2.28 -0.80
N HIS A 222 16.86 -2.34 -1.00
CA HIS A 222 17.57 -3.55 -1.42
C HIS A 222 17.52 -4.70 -0.40
N ILE A 223 17.49 -4.38 0.91
CA ILE A 223 17.39 -5.39 1.96
C ILE A 223 15.96 -5.95 2.01
N HIS A 224 14.94 -5.07 1.99
CA HIS A 224 13.55 -5.48 2.00
C HIS A 224 13.21 -6.34 0.77
N MET A 225 13.68 -5.95 -0.42
CA MET A 225 13.52 -6.78 -1.62
C MET A 225 14.14 -8.16 -1.44
N SER A 226 15.40 -8.22 -0.98
CA SER A 226 16.12 -9.48 -0.78
C SER A 226 15.49 -10.38 0.29
N HIS A 227 14.89 -9.77 1.31
CA HIS A 227 14.17 -10.47 2.39
C HIS A 227 12.83 -11.02 1.93
N SER A 228 11.93 -10.18 1.41
CA SER A 228 10.53 -10.54 1.19
C SER A 228 10.29 -11.19 -0.17
N TYR A 229 10.91 -10.66 -1.24
CA TYR A 229 10.57 -11.00 -2.62
C TYR A 229 11.64 -11.84 -3.34
N VAL A 230 12.76 -12.11 -2.67
CA VAL A 230 13.77 -13.05 -3.16
C VAL A 230 13.86 -14.29 -2.28
N ARG A 231 13.91 -14.16 -0.94
CA ARG A 231 13.99 -15.28 0.00
C ARG A 231 12.67 -15.65 0.66
N GLY A 232 11.83 -14.66 0.90
CA GLY A 232 10.59 -14.79 1.66
C GLY A 232 9.45 -15.44 0.91
N ASN A 233 8.28 -15.39 1.51
CA ASN A 233 7.08 -16.08 1.03
C ASN A 233 6.64 -15.61 -0.37
N TRP A 234 6.95 -14.37 -0.76
CA TRP A 234 6.55 -13.79 -2.05
C TRP A 234 7.62 -13.91 -3.13
N HIS A 235 8.54 -14.86 -3.02
CA HIS A 235 9.64 -15.01 -3.98
C HIS A 235 9.20 -15.53 -5.35
N ASN A 236 8.10 -16.26 -5.42
CA ASN A 236 7.59 -16.86 -6.65
C ASN A 236 6.13 -16.46 -6.89
N SER A 237 5.88 -15.81 -8.03
CA SER A 237 4.55 -15.29 -8.39
C SER A 237 3.51 -16.38 -8.64
N LYS A 238 3.94 -17.60 -8.98
CA LYS A 238 3.05 -18.75 -9.23
C LYS A 238 2.60 -19.42 -7.93
N GLU A 239 3.36 -19.26 -6.87
CA GLU A 239 3.05 -19.81 -5.55
C GLU A 239 2.25 -18.83 -4.69
N THR A 240 2.34 -17.54 -5.02
CA THR A 240 1.67 -16.44 -4.30
C THR A 240 0.97 -15.50 -5.30
N THR A 241 1.39 -14.23 -5.34
CA THR A 241 0.91 -13.22 -6.29
C THR A 241 2.08 -12.45 -6.90
N PRO A 242 1.94 -11.91 -8.11
CA PRO A 242 2.93 -11.00 -8.69
C PRO A 242 3.21 -9.82 -7.76
N ILE A 243 4.45 -9.32 -7.75
CA ILE A 243 4.90 -8.24 -6.84
C ILE A 243 4.06 -6.96 -6.99
N ILE A 244 3.53 -6.70 -8.18
CA ILE A 244 2.64 -5.55 -8.42
C ILE A 244 1.36 -5.64 -7.57
N LEU A 245 0.91 -6.84 -7.21
CA LEU A 245 -0.18 -7.09 -6.28
C LEU A 245 0.33 -7.31 -4.85
N ALA A 246 1.32 -8.19 -4.65
CA ALA A 246 1.83 -8.52 -3.32
C ALA A 246 2.35 -7.29 -2.54
N LYS A 247 2.98 -6.34 -3.24
CA LYS A 247 3.55 -5.11 -2.68
C LYS A 247 2.83 -3.86 -3.15
N SER A 248 2.74 -3.67 -4.46
CA SER A 248 2.37 -2.38 -5.04
C SER A 248 0.86 -2.19 -5.21
N CYS A 249 0.03 -3.13 -4.77
CA CYS A 249 -1.41 -2.89 -4.68
C CYS A 249 -1.74 -1.66 -3.80
N HIS A 250 -0.95 -1.40 -2.77
CA HIS A 250 -1.05 -0.17 -1.98
C HIS A 250 -0.87 1.10 -2.81
N ASP A 251 0.07 1.08 -3.76
CA ASP A 251 0.47 2.22 -4.55
C ASP A 251 -0.54 2.50 -5.67
N LEU A 252 -1.01 1.45 -6.34
CA LEU A 252 -2.10 1.55 -7.31
C LEU A 252 -3.39 2.03 -6.64
N ASP A 253 -3.66 1.55 -5.44
CA ASP A 253 -4.81 1.94 -4.64
C ASP A 253 -4.74 3.43 -4.24
N ILE A 254 -3.61 3.90 -3.74
CA ILE A 254 -3.40 5.31 -3.40
C ILE A 254 -3.57 6.22 -4.62
N LEU A 255 -3.03 5.84 -5.76
CA LEU A 255 -3.20 6.61 -7.00
C LEU A 255 -4.67 6.70 -7.41
N ARG A 256 -5.38 5.56 -7.44
CA ARG A 256 -6.82 5.51 -7.75
C ARG A 256 -7.63 6.35 -6.77
N TRP A 257 -7.32 6.27 -5.48
CA TRP A 257 -8.01 6.98 -4.42
C TRP A 257 -7.75 8.49 -4.45
N MET A 258 -6.51 8.95 -4.66
CA MET A 258 -6.17 10.38 -4.76
C MET A 258 -6.77 11.02 -6.01
N ILE A 259 -6.69 10.34 -7.16
CA ILE A 259 -7.25 10.83 -8.43
C ILE A 259 -8.78 10.85 -8.38
N GLY A 260 -9.41 9.86 -7.73
CA GLY A 260 -10.85 9.79 -7.58
C GLY A 260 -11.62 9.45 -8.87
N LYS A 261 -10.92 9.00 -9.92
CA LYS A 261 -11.47 8.65 -11.24
C LYS A 261 -11.07 7.25 -11.65
N PRO A 262 -11.89 6.51 -12.42
CA PRO A 262 -11.53 5.22 -12.99
C PRO A 262 -10.29 5.30 -13.87
N CYS A 263 -9.44 4.26 -13.79
CA CYS A 263 -8.34 4.07 -14.72
C CYS A 263 -8.86 3.48 -16.02
N LYS A 264 -8.49 4.07 -17.18
CA LYS A 264 -8.94 3.66 -18.51
C LYS A 264 -7.99 2.68 -19.18
N SER A 265 -6.69 2.90 -18.98
CA SER A 265 -5.67 2.07 -19.62
C SER A 265 -4.36 2.07 -18.82
N ILE A 266 -3.60 1.00 -18.95
CA ILE A 266 -2.31 0.84 -18.28
C ILE A 266 -1.28 0.21 -19.22
N ALA A 267 -0.05 0.73 -19.18
CA ALA A 267 1.14 0.15 -19.79
C ALA A 267 2.19 -0.11 -18.72
N ALA A 268 2.84 -1.27 -18.77
CA ALA A 268 3.81 -1.64 -17.74
C ALA A 268 5.03 -2.35 -18.33
N TYR A 269 6.18 -2.12 -17.70
CA TYR A 269 7.46 -2.78 -17.96
C TYR A 269 8.12 -3.16 -16.64
N GLY A 270 8.81 -4.27 -16.61
CA GLY A 270 9.54 -4.75 -15.44
C GLY A 270 10.12 -6.13 -15.71
N SER A 271 11.20 -6.47 -15.03
CA SER A 271 11.82 -7.78 -15.15
C SER A 271 12.63 -8.12 -13.91
N LEU A 272 12.92 -9.39 -13.73
CA LEU A 272 13.95 -9.83 -12.81
C LEU A 272 15.30 -9.63 -13.51
N LYS A 273 16.05 -8.61 -13.08
CA LYS A 273 17.31 -8.21 -13.71
C LYS A 273 18.54 -8.69 -12.95
N TRP A 274 18.51 -8.55 -11.61
CA TRP A 274 19.70 -8.70 -10.79
C TRP A 274 19.77 -10.01 -10.00
N PHE A 275 18.69 -10.39 -9.31
CA PHE A 275 18.68 -11.57 -8.42
C PHE A 275 18.57 -12.87 -9.21
N LYS A 276 19.58 -13.16 -10.02
CA LYS A 276 19.69 -14.31 -10.94
C LYS A 276 21.02 -15.01 -10.79
N LYS A 277 21.06 -16.28 -11.19
CA LYS A 277 22.23 -17.14 -11.08
C LYS A 277 23.44 -16.61 -11.87
N GLU A 278 23.23 -16.02 -13.04
CA GLU A 278 24.29 -15.43 -13.85
C GLU A 278 24.97 -14.22 -13.23
N ASN A 279 24.35 -13.57 -12.25
CA ASN A 279 24.90 -12.44 -11.49
C ASN A 279 25.55 -12.87 -10.17
N ALA A 280 25.59 -14.18 -9.88
CA ALA A 280 26.18 -14.67 -8.65
C ALA A 280 27.70 -14.40 -8.64
N PRO A 281 28.24 -13.69 -7.62
CA PRO A 281 29.67 -13.46 -7.55
C PRO A 281 30.47 -14.76 -7.49
N GLU A 282 31.66 -14.76 -8.09
CA GLU A 282 32.58 -15.89 -7.99
C GLU A 282 32.88 -16.21 -6.53
N GLY A 283 32.92 -17.48 -6.17
CA GLY A 283 33.12 -17.93 -4.78
C GLY A 283 31.87 -17.85 -3.90
N SER A 284 30.69 -17.45 -4.44
CA SER A 284 29.46 -17.52 -3.69
C SER A 284 28.98 -18.95 -3.50
N THR A 285 28.53 -19.29 -2.30
CA THR A 285 27.94 -20.59 -1.93
C THR A 285 26.42 -20.60 -2.12
N ASN A 286 25.78 -21.75 -1.85
CA ASN A 286 24.30 -21.82 -1.92
C ASN A 286 23.63 -21.13 -0.71
N ARG A 287 24.31 -21.09 0.42
CA ARG A 287 23.88 -20.39 1.64
C ARG A 287 24.97 -19.46 2.13
N CYS A 288 24.59 -18.35 2.75
CA CYS A 288 25.55 -17.41 3.32
C CYS A 288 26.40 -18.04 4.45
N SER A 289 25.87 -19.04 5.14
CA SER A 289 26.54 -19.78 6.22
C SER A 289 27.59 -20.80 5.76
N ASP A 290 27.66 -21.12 4.47
CA ASP A 290 28.44 -22.24 3.95
C ASP A 290 29.90 -21.83 3.58
N GLY A 291 30.46 -20.82 4.22
CA GLY A 291 31.82 -20.33 3.94
C GLY A 291 31.88 -19.51 2.64
N CYS A 292 30.87 -18.70 2.35
CA CYS A 292 30.83 -17.85 1.18
C CYS A 292 31.99 -16.86 1.12
N ALA A 293 32.80 -16.92 0.08
CA ALA A 293 34.04 -16.12 -0.05
C ALA A 293 33.73 -14.60 -0.18
N VAL A 294 32.54 -14.24 -0.61
CA VAL A 294 32.13 -12.84 -0.80
C VAL A 294 31.19 -12.33 0.31
N GLU A 295 30.96 -13.11 1.38
CA GLU A 295 30.04 -12.75 2.45
C GLU A 295 30.33 -11.37 3.04
N ALA A 296 31.62 -11.09 3.34
CA ALA A 296 32.03 -9.85 3.98
C ALA A 296 31.68 -8.58 3.18
N THR A 297 31.62 -8.67 1.85
CA THR A 297 31.32 -7.54 0.94
C THR A 297 29.93 -7.59 0.31
N CYS A 298 29.18 -8.68 0.55
CA CYS A 298 27.84 -8.83 -0.02
C CYS A 298 26.83 -7.94 0.71
N PRO A 299 26.12 -7.03 -0.01
CA PRO A 299 25.09 -6.21 0.60
C PRO A 299 23.82 -6.99 0.99
N TYR A 300 23.69 -8.23 0.49
CA TYR A 300 22.56 -9.12 0.72
C TYR A 300 22.89 -10.27 1.66
N SER A 301 23.98 -10.18 2.44
CA SER A 301 24.37 -11.25 3.36
C SER A 301 23.27 -11.53 4.38
N ALA A 302 22.78 -12.78 4.39
CA ALA A 302 21.79 -13.21 5.38
C ALA A 302 22.33 -13.13 6.82
N LEU A 303 23.64 -13.37 7.00
CA LEU A 303 24.28 -13.30 8.32
C LEU A 303 24.28 -11.87 8.87
N LYS A 304 24.30 -10.84 8.02
CA LYS A 304 24.20 -9.44 8.42
C LYS A 304 22.73 -9.03 8.63
N ILE A 305 21.87 -9.33 7.66
CA ILE A 305 20.47 -8.90 7.67
C ILE A 305 19.72 -9.45 8.88
N TYR A 306 19.94 -10.72 9.24
CA TYR A 306 19.18 -11.39 10.30
C TYR A 306 19.84 -11.38 11.67
N ASN A 307 21.12 -11.07 11.78
CA ASN A 307 21.78 -10.87 13.07
C ASN A 307 21.76 -9.42 13.58
N ASP A 308 21.21 -8.50 12.82
CA ASP A 308 20.96 -7.14 13.25
C ASP A 308 19.77 -7.13 14.21
N PRO A 309 19.88 -6.63 15.45
CA PRO A 309 18.76 -6.52 16.38
C PRO A 309 17.62 -5.67 15.87
N ASP A 310 17.91 -4.65 15.05
CA ASP A 310 16.94 -3.76 14.39
C ASP A 310 16.53 -4.28 13.00
N GLY A 311 17.02 -5.46 12.62
CA GLY A 311 16.83 -6.05 11.32
C GLY A 311 15.59 -6.95 11.21
N TRP A 312 15.67 -7.90 10.29
CA TRP A 312 14.55 -8.75 9.88
C TRP A 312 14.44 -10.07 10.67
N SER A 313 15.10 -10.17 11.82
CA SER A 313 15.09 -11.40 12.65
C SER A 313 13.72 -11.78 13.19
N SER A 314 12.78 -10.84 13.26
CA SER A 314 11.39 -11.07 13.67
C SER A 314 10.60 -12.00 12.73
N VAL A 315 11.14 -12.34 11.56
CA VAL A 315 10.56 -13.37 10.67
C VAL A 315 10.63 -14.76 11.29
N PHE A 316 11.58 -14.99 12.18
CA PHE A 316 11.70 -16.22 12.93
C PHE A 316 10.87 -16.13 14.22
N ASP A 317 10.27 -17.24 14.61
CA ASP A 317 9.57 -17.35 15.89
C ASP A 317 10.57 -17.48 17.03
N LEU A 318 11.26 -16.37 17.35
CA LEU A 318 12.37 -16.34 18.31
C LEU A 318 11.95 -16.88 19.68
N PRO A 319 12.81 -17.64 20.38
CA PRO A 319 12.54 -18.06 21.73
C PRO A 319 12.42 -16.87 22.69
N ASP A 320 11.70 -17.05 23.81
CA ASP A 320 11.52 -15.97 24.80
C ASP A 320 12.85 -15.60 25.49
N ASP A 321 13.79 -16.54 25.60
CA ASP A 321 15.14 -16.30 26.09
C ASP A 321 16.02 -15.61 25.02
N THR A 322 16.20 -14.33 25.18
CA THR A 322 16.97 -13.48 24.22
C THR A 322 18.43 -13.91 24.07
N SER A 323 19.03 -14.58 25.07
CA SER A 323 20.41 -15.08 25.00
C SER A 323 20.58 -16.16 23.93
N LYS A 324 19.51 -16.84 23.55
CA LYS A 324 19.47 -17.89 22.53
C LYS A 324 19.19 -17.38 21.11
N HIS A 325 18.83 -16.11 20.94
CA HIS A 325 18.40 -15.58 19.64
C HIS A 325 19.46 -15.80 18.56
N LYS A 326 20.72 -15.47 18.84
CA LYS A 326 21.80 -15.59 17.85
C LYS A 326 22.01 -17.03 17.37
N GLU A 327 22.05 -17.98 18.28
CA GLU A 327 22.20 -19.41 17.96
C GLU A 327 20.99 -19.89 17.16
N TYR A 328 19.79 -19.56 17.62
CA TYR A 328 18.54 -19.92 16.96
C TYR A 328 18.46 -19.36 15.52
N ILE A 329 18.80 -18.09 15.33
CA ILE A 329 18.82 -17.46 14.00
C ILE A 329 19.81 -18.20 13.09
N LEU A 330 21.01 -18.51 13.56
CA LEU A 330 22.00 -19.24 12.75
C LEU A 330 21.48 -20.63 12.33
N GLU A 331 20.78 -21.34 13.19
CA GLU A 331 20.14 -22.62 12.84
C GLU A 331 19.01 -22.43 11.79
N GLN A 332 18.18 -21.39 11.96
CA GLN A 332 17.15 -21.06 10.95
C GLN A 332 17.77 -20.72 9.58
N LEU A 333 18.89 -20.03 9.55
CA LEU A 333 19.58 -19.70 8.30
C LEU A 333 20.22 -20.94 7.61
N LYS A 334 20.45 -22.02 8.32
CA LYS A 334 20.91 -23.30 7.72
C LYS A 334 19.80 -24.05 7.00
N THR A 335 18.55 -23.91 7.43
CA THR A 335 17.43 -24.76 6.99
C THR A 335 16.39 -24.02 6.16
N THR A 336 16.11 -22.75 6.44
CA THR A 336 15.08 -21.96 5.76
C THR A 336 15.61 -21.27 4.50
N ASN A 337 14.70 -20.77 3.65
CA ASN A 337 15.06 -19.96 2.49
C ASN A 337 15.80 -18.67 2.86
N TYR A 338 15.59 -18.14 4.07
CA TYR A 338 16.21 -16.90 4.51
C TYR A 338 17.76 -16.94 4.56
N GLY A 339 18.35 -18.12 4.70
CA GLY A 339 19.81 -18.28 4.62
C GLY A 339 20.38 -18.49 3.21
N ARG A 340 19.53 -18.69 2.19
CA ARG A 340 19.97 -18.97 0.80
C ARG A 340 20.56 -17.71 0.15
N CYS A 341 21.47 -17.96 -0.79
CA CYS A 341 22.05 -16.91 -1.62
C CYS A 341 20.99 -16.30 -2.53
N VAL A 342 20.84 -14.98 -2.53
CA VAL A 342 19.84 -14.24 -3.34
C VAL A 342 19.98 -14.47 -4.84
N TYR A 343 21.15 -14.84 -5.31
CA TYR A 343 21.40 -15.13 -6.72
C TYR A 343 21.07 -16.58 -7.12
N LYS A 344 20.75 -17.43 -6.13
CA LYS A 344 20.54 -18.88 -6.32
C LYS A 344 19.17 -19.31 -5.79
N MET A 345 18.25 -18.36 -5.71
CA MET A 345 16.83 -18.62 -5.41
C MET A 345 16.06 -18.93 -6.70
N GLU A 346 14.89 -19.54 -6.54
CA GLU A 346 13.93 -19.79 -7.62
C GLU A 346 12.89 -18.67 -7.70
N ASN A 347 13.31 -17.44 -7.43
CA ASN A 347 12.46 -16.25 -7.49
C ASN A 347 12.23 -15.82 -8.95
N ASP A 348 11.04 -15.32 -9.25
CA ASP A 348 10.62 -14.81 -10.55
C ASP A 348 10.10 -13.36 -10.50
N GLN A 349 10.01 -12.76 -9.33
CA GLN A 349 9.48 -11.42 -9.14
C GLN A 349 10.36 -10.36 -9.82
N PRO A 350 9.78 -9.43 -10.57
CA PRO A 350 10.51 -8.26 -11.07
C PRO A 350 11.18 -7.48 -9.93
N ASP A 351 12.45 -7.13 -10.12
CA ASP A 351 13.21 -6.31 -9.16
C ASP A 351 13.18 -4.80 -9.48
N HIS A 352 12.55 -4.45 -10.57
CA HIS A 352 12.18 -3.09 -10.96
C HIS A 352 10.89 -3.15 -11.80
N TYR A 353 10.05 -2.13 -11.66
CA TYR A 353 8.74 -2.10 -12.31
C TYR A 353 8.30 -0.65 -12.58
N VAL A 354 7.81 -0.37 -13.76
CA VAL A 354 7.26 0.94 -14.11
C VAL A 354 5.90 0.77 -14.77
N THR A 355 4.97 1.67 -14.46
CA THR A 355 3.66 1.75 -15.09
C THR A 355 3.37 3.17 -15.57
N SER A 356 2.62 3.27 -16.66
CA SER A 356 1.98 4.50 -17.13
C SER A 356 0.48 4.25 -17.23
N MET A 357 -0.32 5.14 -16.69
CA MET A 357 -1.76 5.00 -16.54
C MET A 357 -2.47 6.24 -17.07
N GLU A 358 -3.57 6.03 -17.77
CA GLU A 358 -4.53 7.07 -18.14
C GLU A 358 -5.84 6.86 -17.37
N PHE A 359 -6.32 7.91 -16.73
CA PHE A 359 -7.60 7.95 -16.01
C PHE A 359 -8.63 8.76 -16.81
N GLU A 360 -9.87 8.73 -16.37
CA GLU A 360 -10.89 9.66 -16.88
C GLU A 360 -10.44 11.12 -16.70
N ASP A 361 -11.06 12.03 -17.47
CA ASP A 361 -10.72 13.45 -17.53
C ASP A 361 -9.26 13.72 -17.99
N GLU A 362 -8.65 12.80 -18.77
CA GLU A 362 -7.29 12.89 -19.32
C GLU A 362 -6.19 13.00 -18.24
N ILE A 363 -6.48 12.62 -17.00
CA ILE A 363 -5.49 12.61 -15.91
C ILE A 363 -4.53 11.44 -16.16
N THR A 364 -3.24 11.69 -16.02
CA THR A 364 -2.22 10.65 -16.15
C THR A 364 -1.50 10.39 -14.83
N ALA A 365 -1.05 9.14 -14.64
CA ALA A 365 -0.16 8.81 -13.54
C ALA A 365 0.96 7.88 -14.03
N ASN A 366 2.13 7.98 -13.41
CA ASN A 366 3.13 6.94 -13.48
C ASN A 366 3.51 6.46 -12.09
N PHE A 367 3.88 5.19 -12.04
CA PHE A 367 4.32 4.52 -10.84
C PHE A 367 5.59 3.72 -11.14
N SER A 368 6.56 3.80 -10.23
CA SER A 368 7.76 2.95 -10.26
C SER A 368 7.91 2.23 -8.93
N MET A 369 8.29 0.95 -9.00
CA MET A 369 8.75 0.16 -7.88
C MET A 369 10.21 -0.22 -8.10
N GLU A 370 11.07 0.10 -7.13
CA GLU A 370 12.52 -0.06 -7.26
C GLU A 370 13.11 -0.81 -6.07
N ALA A 371 13.76 -1.94 -6.39
CA ALA A 371 14.49 -2.73 -5.39
C ALA A 371 15.83 -2.09 -4.99
N PHE A 372 16.47 -1.32 -5.91
CA PHE A 372 17.85 -0.86 -5.76
C PHE A 372 17.91 0.57 -5.21
N THR A 373 17.29 0.76 -4.06
CA THR A 373 17.33 2.02 -3.32
C THR A 373 18.00 1.82 -1.96
N SER A 374 18.62 2.88 -1.46
CA SER A 374 19.21 2.93 -0.11
C SER A 374 18.26 3.50 0.93
N TYR A 375 17.05 3.77 0.55
CA TYR A 375 16.01 4.37 1.38
C TYR A 375 14.66 3.71 1.08
N HIS A 376 13.77 3.79 2.04
CA HIS A 376 12.36 3.45 1.93
C HIS A 376 11.50 4.70 2.18
N GLY A 377 10.19 4.55 2.06
CA GLY A 377 9.26 5.69 2.11
C GLY A 377 8.99 6.26 0.72
N ARG A 378 7.73 6.24 0.36
CA ARG A 378 7.24 6.61 -0.98
C ARG A 378 7.58 8.04 -1.32
N ARG A 379 7.82 8.29 -2.61
CA ARG A 379 8.00 9.63 -3.16
C ARG A 379 6.82 9.96 -4.05
N THR A 380 6.15 11.08 -3.78
CA THR A 380 4.95 11.48 -4.53
C THR A 380 5.11 12.90 -5.04
N ARG A 381 4.83 13.10 -6.34
CA ARG A 381 4.71 14.43 -6.96
C ARG A 381 3.33 14.54 -7.57
N ILE A 382 2.64 15.65 -7.27
CA ILE A 382 1.30 15.96 -7.78
C ILE A 382 1.43 17.24 -8.59
N MET A 383 1.05 17.21 -9.85
CA MET A 383 1.06 18.36 -10.76
C MET A 383 -0.37 18.77 -11.06
N GLY A 384 -0.70 19.99 -10.71
CA GLY A 384 -2.00 20.61 -10.99
C GLY A 384 -1.85 21.84 -11.88
N SER A 385 -2.99 22.42 -12.28
CA SER A 385 -3.02 23.59 -13.16
C SER A 385 -2.57 24.89 -12.48
N HIS A 386 -2.57 24.96 -11.15
CA HIS A 386 -2.26 26.16 -10.36
C HIS A 386 -1.18 25.96 -9.32
N GLY A 387 -0.67 24.75 -9.15
CA GLY A 387 0.38 24.42 -8.19
C GLY A 387 0.88 23.00 -8.34
N ASP A 388 1.98 22.71 -7.67
CA ASP A 388 2.52 21.35 -7.55
C ASP A 388 2.85 21.00 -6.11
N ILE A 389 2.92 19.68 -5.83
CA ILE A 389 3.32 19.14 -4.55
C ILE A 389 4.42 18.13 -4.76
N THR A 390 5.42 18.12 -3.87
CA THR A 390 6.47 17.09 -3.81
C THR A 390 6.66 16.66 -2.37
N GLY A 391 6.62 15.35 -2.09
CA GLY A 391 6.73 14.82 -0.73
C GLY A 391 7.22 13.39 -0.62
N ASP A 392 7.40 12.89 0.65
CA ASP A 392 8.15 11.68 0.96
C ASP A 392 7.56 10.79 2.08
N MET A 393 6.28 10.90 2.34
CA MET A 393 5.53 10.28 3.45
C MET A 393 5.69 10.95 4.83
N THR A 394 6.71 11.76 5.02
CA THR A 394 6.92 12.52 6.27
C THR A 394 6.48 13.96 6.08
N GLU A 395 6.88 14.56 4.99
CA GLU A 395 6.61 15.95 4.66
C GLU A 395 6.30 16.13 3.18
N PHE A 396 5.68 17.25 2.85
CA PHE A 396 5.58 17.72 1.46
C PHE A 396 5.73 19.24 1.37
N THR A 397 6.11 19.67 0.18
CA THR A 397 6.16 21.08 -0.21
C THR A 397 5.12 21.32 -1.29
N HIS A 398 4.26 22.32 -1.09
CA HIS A 398 3.29 22.82 -2.07
C HIS A 398 3.75 24.19 -2.58
N THR A 399 3.79 24.37 -3.90
CA THR A 399 4.13 25.64 -4.56
C THR A 399 2.95 26.15 -5.37
N GLU A 400 2.46 27.35 -5.09
CA GLU A 400 1.43 28.04 -5.88
C GLU A 400 2.08 28.74 -7.08
N PHE A 401 1.59 28.50 -8.29
CA PHE A 401 2.20 29.08 -9.50
C PHE A 401 1.95 30.58 -9.65
N LEU A 402 0.79 31.07 -9.22
CA LEU A 402 0.44 32.49 -9.36
C LEU A 402 1.33 33.40 -8.49
N THR A 403 1.54 33.00 -7.25
CA THR A 403 2.22 33.82 -6.22
C THR A 403 3.67 33.42 -6.04
N GLY A 404 4.05 32.21 -6.44
CA GLY A 404 5.32 31.58 -6.09
C GLY A 404 5.43 31.22 -4.60
N LYS A 405 4.32 31.27 -3.86
CA LYS A 405 4.30 30.92 -2.45
C LYS A 405 4.59 29.44 -2.26
N VAL A 406 5.51 29.15 -1.37
CA VAL A 406 5.90 27.80 -0.96
C VAL A 406 5.40 27.54 0.43
N THR A 407 4.62 26.47 0.61
CA THR A 407 4.13 26.01 1.90
C THR A 407 4.66 24.61 2.18
N LYS A 408 5.23 24.39 3.35
CA LYS A 408 5.68 23.09 3.83
C LYS A 408 4.68 22.54 4.83
N TRP A 409 4.34 21.28 4.70
CA TRP A 409 3.58 20.51 5.67
C TRP A 409 4.44 19.32 6.14
N ASP A 410 4.35 19.00 7.41
CA ASP A 410 5.12 17.94 8.06
C ASP A 410 4.21 17.19 9.03
N VAL A 411 4.13 15.87 8.88
CA VAL A 411 3.28 15.00 9.70
C VAL A 411 3.63 15.08 11.20
N THR A 412 4.87 15.45 11.52
CA THR A 412 5.33 15.54 12.91
C THR A 412 4.91 16.83 13.63
N ILE A 413 4.50 17.85 12.87
CA ILE A 413 4.15 19.18 13.37
C ILE A 413 2.65 19.45 13.32
N ASP A 414 1.89 18.67 12.54
CA ASP A 414 0.45 18.85 12.39
C ASP A 414 -0.24 18.73 13.75
N GLU A 415 -1.02 19.76 14.11
CA GLU A 415 -1.68 19.90 15.42
C GLU A 415 -2.73 18.79 15.68
N ASN A 416 -3.12 18.04 14.67
CA ASN A 416 -3.94 16.84 14.78
C ASN A 416 -3.20 15.61 15.34
N LYS A 417 -2.01 15.80 15.90
CA LYS A 417 -1.15 14.75 16.51
C LYS A 417 -1.78 13.91 17.62
N ASN A 418 -2.85 14.36 18.24
CA ASN A 418 -3.53 13.59 19.30
C ASN A 418 -4.33 12.40 18.78
N SER A 419 -4.23 12.10 17.49
CA SER A 419 -4.96 11.03 16.81
C SER A 419 -4.35 9.64 17.02
N GLY A 420 -3.68 9.31 18.12
CA GLY A 420 -3.32 7.92 18.48
C GLY A 420 -2.51 7.10 17.44
N TYR A 421 -2.14 7.69 16.30
CA TYR A 421 -1.38 7.03 15.22
C TYR A 421 0.07 6.68 15.59
N GLN A 422 0.54 7.19 16.72
CA GLN A 422 1.86 6.85 17.24
C GLN A 422 1.84 5.40 17.74
N GLY A 423 2.54 4.52 17.04
CA GLY A 423 2.71 3.11 17.42
C GLY A 423 2.11 2.09 16.46
N SER A 424 1.40 2.50 15.41
CA SER A 424 0.99 1.58 14.35
C SER A 424 1.85 1.75 13.09
N GLY A 425 1.99 0.67 12.29
CA GLY A 425 2.76 0.66 11.05
C GLY A 425 2.17 1.54 9.95
N HIS A 426 2.89 1.63 8.82
CA HIS A 426 2.46 2.35 7.61
C HIS A 426 2.10 3.84 7.86
N GLY A 427 2.90 4.52 8.69
CA GLY A 427 2.66 5.92 9.02
C GLY A 427 1.38 6.17 9.81
N GLY A 428 0.95 5.20 10.62
CA GLY A 428 -0.26 5.27 11.43
C GLY A 428 -1.51 4.67 10.78
N GLY A 429 -1.43 4.22 9.54
CA GLY A 429 -2.57 3.76 8.77
C GLY A 429 -3.21 2.45 9.26
N ASP A 430 -2.45 1.56 9.89
CA ASP A 430 -2.96 0.25 10.34
C ASP A 430 -4.13 0.39 11.32
N TRP A 431 -3.98 1.20 12.33
CA TRP A 431 -5.04 1.41 13.33
C TRP A 431 -6.16 2.31 12.84
N GLY A 432 -5.87 3.25 11.95
CA GLY A 432 -6.89 4.07 11.31
C GLY A 432 -7.89 3.20 10.52
N LEU A 433 -7.41 2.19 9.82
CA LEU A 433 -8.24 1.21 9.14
C LEU A 433 -9.12 0.41 10.13
N VAL A 434 -8.53 -0.11 11.21
CA VAL A 434 -9.26 -0.89 12.22
C VAL A 434 -10.38 -0.07 12.84
N THR A 435 -10.11 1.20 13.15
CA THR A 435 -11.13 2.12 13.71
C THR A 435 -12.32 2.31 12.75
N ASP A 436 -12.05 2.58 11.46
CA ASP A 436 -13.13 2.74 10.47
C ASP A 436 -13.94 1.44 10.31
N TRP A 437 -13.25 0.30 10.25
CA TRP A 437 -13.89 -0.99 10.13
C TRP A 437 -14.79 -1.31 11.33
N ILE A 438 -14.29 -1.12 12.57
CA ILE A 438 -15.10 -1.28 13.79
C ILE A 438 -16.33 -0.39 13.73
N ASN A 439 -16.20 0.89 13.37
CA ASN A 439 -17.30 1.80 13.25
C ASN A 439 -18.33 1.35 12.19
N ALA A 440 -17.86 0.87 11.04
CA ALA A 440 -18.71 0.35 9.99
C ALA A 440 -19.48 -0.90 10.45
N VAL A 441 -18.80 -1.86 11.07
CA VAL A 441 -19.41 -3.08 11.62
C VAL A 441 -20.44 -2.75 12.70
N LYS A 442 -20.11 -1.86 13.64
CA LYS A 442 -21.04 -1.45 14.72
C LYS A 442 -22.31 -0.82 14.19
N LYS A 443 -22.19 0.01 13.19
CA LYS A 443 -23.34 0.75 12.62
C LYS A 443 -23.99 0.03 11.44
N GLN A 444 -23.44 -1.11 11.02
CA GLN A 444 -23.83 -1.84 9.80
C GLN A 444 -23.93 -0.91 8.59
N ASP A 445 -22.97 0.01 8.46
CA ASP A 445 -22.90 0.99 7.37
C ASP A 445 -21.54 0.93 6.66
N PRO A 446 -21.45 0.28 5.49
CA PRO A 446 -20.21 0.19 4.71
C PRO A 446 -19.73 1.56 4.19
N ASN A 447 -20.58 2.58 4.15
CA ASN A 447 -20.20 3.92 3.69
C ASN A 447 -19.28 4.66 4.69
N LEU A 448 -19.11 4.13 5.88
CA LEU A 448 -18.12 4.64 6.83
C LEU A 448 -16.70 4.22 6.50
N LEU A 449 -16.52 3.19 5.66
CA LEU A 449 -15.21 2.75 5.23
C LEU A 449 -14.62 3.69 4.18
N THR A 450 -13.35 4.02 4.34
CA THR A 450 -12.52 4.65 3.29
C THR A 450 -12.00 3.60 2.30
N SER A 451 -11.81 2.35 2.75
CA SER A 451 -11.27 1.23 1.98
C SER A 451 -12.34 0.14 1.78
N THR A 452 -13.41 0.46 1.02
CA THR A 452 -14.47 -0.48 0.67
C THR A 452 -13.97 -1.56 -0.28
N ILE A 453 -14.65 -2.72 -0.31
CA ILE A 453 -14.30 -3.82 -1.23
C ILE A 453 -14.41 -3.39 -2.70
N ASP A 454 -15.43 -2.61 -3.08
CA ASP A 454 -15.60 -2.11 -4.44
C ASP A 454 -14.40 -1.30 -4.91
N ALA A 455 -14.03 -0.28 -4.14
CA ALA A 455 -12.89 0.57 -4.46
C ALA A 455 -11.55 -0.18 -4.46
N SER A 456 -11.45 -1.20 -3.62
CA SER A 456 -10.23 -2.03 -3.53
C SER A 456 -10.13 -3.02 -4.69
N VAL A 457 -11.23 -3.57 -5.17
CA VAL A 457 -11.24 -4.43 -6.36
C VAL A 457 -10.85 -3.64 -7.60
N GLU A 458 -11.30 -2.39 -7.77
CA GLU A 458 -10.85 -1.54 -8.89
C GLU A 458 -9.32 -1.41 -8.94
N SER A 459 -8.68 -1.13 -7.81
CA SER A 459 -7.22 -1.02 -7.75
C SER A 459 -6.50 -2.35 -7.97
N HIS A 460 -7.09 -3.48 -7.56
CA HIS A 460 -6.55 -4.80 -7.87
C HIS A 460 -6.66 -5.15 -9.35
N ILE A 461 -7.76 -4.79 -10.02
CA ILE A 461 -7.88 -4.92 -11.48
C ILE A 461 -6.79 -4.13 -12.19
N MET A 462 -6.45 -2.92 -11.74
CA MET A 462 -5.28 -2.18 -12.26
C MET A 462 -4.00 -3.01 -12.12
N GLY A 463 -3.79 -3.69 -11.00
CA GLY A 463 -2.64 -4.56 -10.78
C GLY A 463 -2.59 -5.76 -11.74
N PHE A 464 -3.70 -6.46 -11.93
CA PHE A 464 -3.79 -7.57 -12.89
C PHE A 464 -3.55 -7.10 -14.33
N MET A 465 -4.09 -5.94 -14.70
CA MET A 465 -3.88 -5.37 -16.04
C MET A 465 -2.46 -4.85 -16.23
N ALA A 466 -1.80 -4.34 -15.19
CA ALA A 466 -0.38 -4.00 -15.21
C ALA A 466 0.49 -5.24 -15.47
N GLU A 467 0.23 -6.33 -14.78
CA GLU A 467 0.98 -7.57 -14.97
C GLU A 467 0.77 -8.13 -16.38
N LYS A 468 -0.48 -8.17 -16.84
CA LYS A 468 -0.80 -8.56 -18.22
C LYS A 468 -0.09 -7.68 -19.25
N SER A 469 -0.04 -6.37 -19.04
CA SER A 469 0.69 -5.43 -19.89
C SER A 469 2.18 -5.77 -19.97
N ARG A 470 2.81 -5.99 -18.80
CA ARG A 470 4.22 -6.37 -18.69
C ARG A 470 4.54 -7.67 -19.45
N GLU A 471 3.68 -8.68 -19.31
CA GLU A 471 3.87 -9.98 -19.94
C GLU A 471 3.65 -9.94 -21.46
N THR A 472 2.69 -9.15 -21.92
CA THR A 472 2.31 -9.10 -23.35
C THR A 472 2.96 -7.95 -24.11
N ASN A 473 3.63 -7.01 -23.43
CA ASN A 473 4.17 -5.78 -24.00
C ASN A 473 3.11 -4.93 -24.75
N GLN A 474 1.88 -4.89 -24.20
CA GLN A 474 0.75 -4.17 -24.79
C GLN A 474 0.18 -3.16 -23.79
N ILE A 475 -0.43 -2.09 -24.30
CA ILE A 475 -1.30 -1.23 -23.51
C ILE A 475 -2.61 -1.98 -23.29
N ILE A 476 -3.01 -2.17 -22.03
CA ILE A 476 -4.22 -2.90 -21.68
C ILE A 476 -5.31 -1.91 -21.28
N PRO A 477 -6.46 -1.88 -21.98
CA PRO A 477 -7.63 -1.13 -21.56
C PRO A 477 -8.24 -1.76 -20.32
N ILE A 478 -8.71 -0.93 -19.38
CA ILE A 478 -9.40 -1.34 -18.18
C ILE A 478 -10.89 -1.04 -18.34
N GLN A 479 -11.70 -2.07 -18.27
CA GLN A 479 -13.16 -1.98 -18.28
C GLN A 479 -13.65 -2.51 -16.93
N LEU A 480 -14.13 -1.63 -16.09
CA LEU A 480 -14.87 -2.01 -14.88
C LEU A 480 -16.27 -2.40 -15.33
N LYS A 481 -16.62 -3.67 -15.18
CA LYS A 481 -17.94 -4.21 -15.55
C LYS A 481 -18.96 -3.93 -14.46
#